data_95358ac65a778428d4a2a90d7bb60fb9
#
_entry.id   95358ac65a778428d4a2a90d7bb60fb9
#
_cell.length_a   1.000
_cell.length_b   1.000
_cell.length_c   1.000
_cell.angle_alpha   90.00
_cell.angle_beta   90.00
_cell.angle_gamma   90.00
#
_symmetry.space_group_name_H-M   'P 1'
#
loop_
_entity.id
_entity.type
_entity.pdbx_description
1 polymer ?
#
loop_
_entity_poly.entity_id
_entity_poly.type
_entity_poly.pdbx_seq_one_letter_code
_entity_poly.pdbx_strand_id
1 'polypeptide(L)'
;EGLLEPDADLSLVLADPALIREILGIFSRHSLYAFEDEIRQGFLTIEGGHRVGIAGKAVTEGSGLRTIRDISSLNIRLAHEKPGCGDPVLPWLYENGRLQNTLILSPPGAGKTTLLRDVVRQVSNGNRYGPGLQTAVVDERSELGACFKGVPQCDLGMRTDVMDGCPKALGMVMMIRSMAPGGSDHFGCYQKLNAASETTPYQRI
;
A
#
# COMPACT_ATOMS: atom_id res chain seq x y z
N GLU A 1 -15.84 3.15 -5.28
CA GLU A 1 -17.07 3.41 -4.51
C GLU A 1 -17.90 2.15 -4.56
N GLY A 2 -17.78 1.32 -3.55
CA GLY A 2 -18.60 0.16 -3.30
C GLY A 2 -18.80 0.09 -1.80
N LEU A 3 -19.61 0.99 -1.26
CA LEU A 3 -20.30 0.69 -0.02
C LEU A 3 -21.21 -0.48 -0.38
N LEU A 4 -20.88 -1.68 0.13
CA LEU A 4 -21.83 -2.77 0.17
C LEU A 4 -23.04 -2.23 0.95
N GLU A 5 -24.17 -2.07 0.26
CA GLU A 5 -25.43 -1.89 0.97
C GLU A 5 -25.56 -3.10 1.91
N PRO A 6 -25.79 -2.89 3.20
CA PRO A 6 -25.97 -4.01 4.09
C PRO A 6 -27.18 -4.82 3.57
N ASP A 7 -26.93 -6.09 3.23
CA ASP A 7 -28.04 -7.02 3.00
C ASP A 7 -29.04 -6.89 4.16
N ALA A 8 -30.30 -6.78 3.87
CA ALA A 8 -31.38 -6.50 4.81
C ALA A 8 -31.50 -7.50 5.98
N ASP A 9 -30.70 -8.57 5.98
CA ASP A 9 -30.65 -9.64 6.99
C ASP A 9 -29.42 -9.59 7.92
N LEU A 10 -28.51 -8.64 7.77
CA LEU A 10 -27.40 -8.47 8.72
C LEU A 10 -27.92 -7.78 9.98
N SER A 11 -28.20 -8.54 11.03
CA SER A 11 -28.41 -7.97 12.36
C SER A 11 -27.18 -7.20 12.79
N LEU A 12 -27.35 -5.92 13.14
CA LEU A 12 -26.28 -5.09 13.69
C LEU A 12 -25.72 -5.77 14.94
N VAL A 13 -24.45 -6.20 14.87
CA VAL A 13 -23.72 -6.67 16.03
C VAL A 13 -23.13 -5.44 16.73
N LEU A 14 -23.59 -5.18 17.95
CA LEU A 14 -23.02 -4.13 18.78
C LEU A 14 -21.64 -4.62 19.27
N ALA A 15 -20.58 -3.93 18.82
CA ALA A 15 -19.24 -4.18 19.28
C ALA A 15 -19.06 -3.57 20.68
N ASP A 16 -19.02 -4.43 21.69
CA ASP A 16 -18.67 -4.04 23.04
C ASP A 16 -17.13 -3.99 23.23
N PRO A 17 -16.62 -3.40 24.33
CA PRO A 17 -15.18 -3.36 24.59
C PRO A 17 -14.52 -4.74 24.73
N ALA A 18 -15.27 -5.79 25.06
CA ALA A 18 -14.73 -7.14 25.16
C ALA A 18 -14.47 -7.72 23.76
N LEU A 19 -15.42 -7.57 22.85
CA LEU A 19 -15.28 -7.98 21.46
C LEU A 19 -14.11 -7.25 20.77
N ILE A 20 -13.97 -5.93 20.99
CA ILE A 20 -12.85 -5.16 20.43
C ILE A 20 -11.50 -5.72 20.92
N ARG A 21 -11.37 -6.04 22.19
CA ARG A 21 -10.14 -6.66 22.75
C ARG A 21 -9.87 -8.03 22.17
N GLU A 22 -10.90 -8.86 22.00
CA GLU A 22 -10.79 -10.18 21.39
C GLU A 22 -10.31 -10.09 19.95
N ILE A 23 -10.92 -9.23 19.13
CA ILE A 23 -10.52 -8.99 17.75
C ILE A 23 -9.06 -8.52 17.67
N LEU A 24 -8.67 -7.58 18.51
CA LEU A 24 -7.28 -7.12 18.59
C LEU A 24 -6.31 -8.22 19.01
N GLY A 25 -6.72 -9.07 19.95
CA GLY A 25 -5.95 -10.25 20.36
C GLY A 25 -5.68 -11.18 19.19
N ILE A 26 -6.70 -11.47 18.39
CA ILE A 26 -6.60 -12.30 17.19
C ILE A 26 -5.66 -11.65 16.17
N PHE A 27 -5.89 -10.37 15.83
CA PHE A 27 -5.11 -9.65 14.82
C PHE A 27 -3.63 -9.50 15.18
N SER A 28 -3.34 -9.27 16.46
CA SER A 28 -1.97 -9.15 16.98
C SER A 28 -1.32 -10.49 17.34
N ARG A 29 -2.02 -11.61 17.13
CA ARG A 29 -1.60 -12.94 17.61
C ARG A 29 -1.24 -12.90 19.11
N HIS A 30 -2.04 -12.18 19.89
CA HIS A 30 -1.88 -11.93 21.33
C HIS A 30 -0.60 -11.18 21.73
N SER A 31 0.06 -10.48 20.79
CA SER A 31 1.26 -9.69 21.07
C SER A 31 1.20 -8.30 20.42
N LEU A 32 0.60 -7.34 21.09
CA LEU A 32 0.58 -5.94 20.64
C LEU A 32 1.98 -5.31 20.60
N TYR A 33 2.94 -5.82 21.35
CA TYR A 33 4.31 -5.32 21.31
C TYR A 33 4.97 -5.46 19.94
N ALA A 34 4.59 -6.48 19.17
CA ALA A 34 5.11 -6.67 17.82
C ALA A 34 4.68 -5.57 16.84
N PHE A 35 3.71 -4.75 17.22
CA PHE A 35 3.10 -3.71 16.40
C PHE A 35 3.31 -2.29 16.96
N GLU A 36 4.26 -2.10 17.87
CA GLU A 36 4.46 -0.79 18.53
C GLU A 36 4.64 0.37 17.55
N ASP A 37 5.42 0.17 16.49
CA ASP A 37 5.68 1.21 15.50
C ASP A 37 4.45 1.53 14.65
N GLU A 38 3.65 0.53 14.34
CA GLU A 38 2.38 0.68 13.63
C GLU A 38 1.33 1.35 14.51
N ILE A 39 1.25 0.97 15.77
CA ILE A 39 0.35 1.58 16.77
C ILE A 39 0.64 3.08 16.92
N ARG A 40 1.91 3.48 16.87
CA ARG A 40 2.30 4.90 16.86
C ARG A 40 1.77 5.64 15.62
N GLN A 41 1.55 4.93 14.53
CA GLN A 41 0.95 5.47 13.30
C GLN A 41 -0.58 5.40 13.31
N GLY A 42 -1.19 4.79 14.32
CA GLY A 42 -2.63 4.68 14.49
C GLY A 42 -3.30 3.54 13.72
N PHE A 43 -2.54 2.57 13.23
CA PHE A 43 -3.09 1.41 12.55
C PHE A 43 -2.23 0.16 12.78
N LEU A 44 -2.78 -1.00 12.45
CA LEU A 44 -2.08 -2.29 12.35
C LEU A 44 -2.22 -2.80 10.92
N THR A 45 -1.16 -3.42 10.39
CA THR A 45 -1.26 -4.21 9.17
C THR A 45 -1.34 -5.68 9.57
N ILE A 46 -2.36 -6.37 9.09
CA ILE A 46 -2.57 -7.79 9.37
C ILE A 46 -2.32 -8.63 8.11
N GLU A 47 -2.21 -9.94 8.30
CA GLU A 47 -2.03 -10.90 7.22
C GLU A 47 -3.09 -10.70 6.13
N GLY A 48 -2.68 -10.77 4.85
CA GLY A 48 -3.50 -10.35 3.70
C GLY A 48 -3.37 -8.86 3.37
N GLY A 49 -2.50 -8.10 4.05
CA GLY A 49 -2.27 -6.69 3.77
C GLY A 49 -3.39 -5.76 4.19
N HIS A 50 -4.33 -6.26 4.98
CA HIS A 50 -5.45 -5.47 5.45
C HIS A 50 -4.98 -4.50 6.54
N ARG A 51 -5.51 -3.27 6.51
CA ARG A 51 -5.20 -2.25 7.52
C ARG A 51 -6.33 -2.10 8.51
N VAL A 52 -5.98 -2.14 9.79
CA VAL A 52 -6.89 -1.93 10.90
C VAL A 52 -6.51 -0.64 11.60
N GLY A 53 -7.24 0.45 11.31
CA GLY A 53 -7.14 1.70 12.05
C GLY A 53 -7.64 1.50 13.47
N ILE A 54 -6.95 2.07 14.44
CA ILE A 54 -7.26 1.96 15.86
C ILE A 54 -7.49 3.33 16.47
N ALA A 55 -8.47 3.43 17.34
CA ALA A 55 -8.67 4.61 18.16
C ALA A 55 -8.92 4.23 19.62
N GLY A 56 -8.41 5.06 20.53
CA GLY A 56 -8.47 4.84 21.96
C GLY A 56 -7.79 5.97 22.73
N LYS A 57 -7.31 5.69 23.92
CA LYS A 57 -6.61 6.66 24.76
C LYS A 57 -5.16 6.82 24.30
N ALA A 58 -4.84 8.01 23.78
CA ALA A 58 -3.48 8.36 23.41
C ALA A 58 -2.59 8.50 24.66
N VAL A 59 -1.39 7.94 24.60
CA VAL A 59 -0.31 8.15 25.57
C VAL A 59 0.81 8.86 24.84
N THR A 60 1.10 10.09 25.22
CA THR A 60 2.12 10.93 24.59
C THR A 60 3.42 10.95 25.38
N GLU A 61 4.53 11.16 24.68
CA GLU A 61 5.85 11.41 25.26
C GLU A 61 6.50 12.58 24.51
N GLY A 62 6.74 13.67 25.20
CA GLY A 62 7.11 14.92 24.55
C GLY A 62 6.03 15.40 23.58
N SER A 63 6.41 15.67 22.34
CA SER A 63 5.49 16.10 21.27
C SER A 63 4.95 14.92 20.43
N GLY A 64 5.36 13.68 20.72
CA GLY A 64 5.02 12.49 19.94
C GLY A 64 4.01 11.56 20.60
N LEU A 65 3.36 10.73 19.80
CA LEU A 65 2.54 9.62 20.28
C LEU A 65 3.47 8.47 20.67
N ARG A 66 3.40 8.05 21.94
CA ARG A 66 4.12 6.87 22.43
C ARG A 66 3.36 5.58 22.10
N THR A 67 2.07 5.55 22.42
CA THR A 67 1.19 4.39 22.19
C THR A 67 -0.26 4.78 22.32
N ILE A 68 -1.17 3.87 21.91
CA ILE A 68 -2.61 3.99 22.13
C ILE A 68 -3.03 2.87 23.10
N ARG A 69 -3.73 3.24 24.17
CA ARG A 69 -4.31 2.30 25.15
C ARG A 69 -5.82 2.36 25.12
N ASP A 70 -6.45 1.44 25.81
CA ASP A 70 -7.91 1.40 25.96
C ASP A 70 -8.59 1.58 24.61
N ILE A 71 -8.19 0.75 23.62
CA ILE A 71 -8.69 0.82 22.25
C ILE A 71 -10.20 0.59 22.28
N SER A 72 -10.94 1.57 21.77
CA SER A 72 -12.40 1.63 21.83
C SER A 72 -13.07 1.51 20.46
N SER A 73 -12.31 1.66 19.37
CA SER A 73 -12.85 1.45 18.02
C SER A 73 -11.80 0.95 17.06
N LEU A 74 -12.27 0.24 16.04
CA LEU A 74 -11.49 -0.32 14.94
C LEU A 74 -12.11 0.09 13.61
N ASN A 75 -11.26 0.40 12.64
CA ASN A 75 -11.65 0.62 11.26
C ASN A 75 -10.90 -0.36 10.38
N ILE A 76 -11.57 -1.42 9.94
CA ILE A 76 -10.97 -2.47 9.13
C ILE A 76 -11.11 -2.11 7.66
N ARG A 77 -9.97 -1.94 6.99
CA ARG A 77 -9.90 -1.69 5.54
C ARG A 77 -9.28 -2.88 4.86
N LEU A 78 -10.07 -3.54 4.03
CA LEU A 78 -9.63 -4.69 3.26
C LEU A 78 -8.75 -4.22 2.09
N ALA A 79 -7.60 -4.88 1.92
CA ALA A 79 -6.81 -4.71 0.72
C ALA A 79 -7.53 -5.38 -0.46
N HIS A 80 -7.58 -4.70 -1.58
CA HIS A 80 -8.16 -5.22 -2.81
C HIS A 80 -7.16 -5.14 -3.94
N GLU A 81 -7.15 -6.17 -4.75
CA GLU A 81 -6.44 -6.21 -6.02
C GLU A 81 -7.45 -6.18 -7.18
N LYS A 82 -7.04 -5.59 -8.28
CA LYS A 82 -7.84 -5.56 -9.50
C LYS A 82 -6.95 -5.92 -10.69
N PRO A 83 -6.64 -7.22 -10.87
CA PRO A 83 -5.85 -7.68 -12.00
C PRO A 83 -6.49 -7.27 -13.33
N GLY A 84 -5.65 -6.82 -14.29
CA GLY A 84 -6.09 -6.35 -15.58
C GLY A 84 -6.52 -4.89 -15.63
N CYS A 85 -6.58 -4.17 -14.51
CA CYS A 85 -6.91 -2.74 -14.54
C CYS A 85 -5.82 -1.90 -15.24
N GLY A 86 -4.61 -2.43 -15.37
CA GLY A 86 -3.49 -1.82 -16.10
C GLY A 86 -3.55 -2.00 -17.62
N ASP A 87 -4.36 -2.95 -18.13
CA ASP A 87 -4.39 -3.29 -19.55
C ASP A 87 -4.58 -2.09 -20.49
N PRO A 88 -5.47 -1.12 -20.20
CA PRO A 88 -5.67 0.03 -21.05
C PRO A 88 -4.47 0.98 -21.14
N VAL A 89 -3.59 0.98 -20.14
CA VAL A 89 -2.43 1.90 -20.10
C VAL A 89 -1.14 1.25 -20.60
N LEU A 90 -1.04 -0.09 -20.61
CA LEU A 90 0.16 -0.78 -21.07
C LEU A 90 0.66 -0.36 -22.45
N PRO A 91 -0.21 -0.15 -23.48
CA PRO A 91 0.27 0.30 -24.80
C PRO A 91 1.06 1.60 -24.74
N TRP A 92 0.73 2.48 -23.80
CA TRP A 92 1.38 3.78 -23.62
C TRP A 92 2.69 3.70 -22.82
N LEU A 93 2.93 2.59 -22.14
CA LEU A 93 4.13 2.37 -21.34
C LEU A 93 5.28 1.78 -22.16
N TYR A 94 5.00 1.25 -23.35
CA TYR A 94 6.00 0.57 -24.17
C TYR A 94 6.17 1.27 -25.52
N GLU A 95 7.42 1.43 -25.92
CA GLU A 95 7.81 1.87 -27.26
C GLU A 95 8.86 0.93 -27.82
N ASN A 96 8.63 0.37 -29.01
CA ASN A 96 9.51 -0.61 -29.65
C ASN A 96 9.91 -1.79 -28.72
N GLY A 97 8.97 -2.28 -27.92
CA GLY A 97 9.18 -3.37 -26.96
C GLY A 97 9.95 -3.00 -25.70
N ARG A 98 10.26 -1.72 -25.50
CA ARG A 98 10.96 -1.21 -24.32
C ARG A 98 10.03 -0.42 -23.41
N LEU A 99 10.09 -0.71 -22.13
CA LEU A 99 9.36 0.05 -21.10
C LEU A 99 9.91 1.49 -21.05
N GLN A 100 9.01 2.47 -21.05
CA GLN A 100 9.36 3.89 -21.03
C GLN A 100 9.26 4.47 -19.62
N ASN A 101 10.06 5.52 -19.36
CA ASN A 101 9.94 6.30 -18.15
C ASN A 101 8.57 6.97 -18.09
N THR A 102 7.80 6.62 -17.09
CA THR A 102 6.39 7.03 -16.99
C THR A 102 6.10 7.68 -15.64
N LEU A 103 5.37 8.78 -15.67
CA LEU A 103 4.84 9.45 -14.49
C LEU A 103 3.32 9.36 -14.47
N ILE A 104 2.76 8.74 -13.44
CA ILE A 104 1.31 8.61 -13.25
C ILE A 104 0.84 9.69 -12.28
N LEU A 105 0.03 10.61 -12.76
CA LEU A 105 -0.57 11.68 -11.98
C LEU A 105 -2.09 11.50 -11.90
N SER A 106 -2.65 11.62 -10.72
CA SER A 106 -4.10 11.60 -10.53
C SER A 106 -4.47 12.22 -9.19
N PRO A 107 -5.71 12.69 -9.02
CA PRO A 107 -6.24 13.07 -7.70
C PRO A 107 -6.16 11.93 -6.69
N PRO A 108 -6.19 12.23 -5.38
CA PRO A 108 -6.38 11.21 -4.36
C PRO A 108 -7.67 10.41 -4.61
N GLY A 109 -7.67 9.12 -4.29
CA GLY A 109 -8.83 8.23 -4.45
C GLY A 109 -9.13 7.76 -5.88
N ALA A 110 -8.42 8.26 -6.91
CA ALA A 110 -8.65 7.88 -8.32
C ALA A 110 -8.11 6.50 -8.73
N GLY A 111 -7.71 5.66 -7.79
CA GLY A 111 -7.24 4.30 -8.07
C GLY A 111 -5.78 4.19 -8.54
N LYS A 112 -4.96 5.24 -8.40
CA LYS A 112 -3.56 5.26 -8.83
C LYS A 112 -2.74 4.08 -8.28
N THR A 113 -2.87 3.78 -6.99
CA THR A 113 -2.15 2.67 -6.33
C THR A 113 -2.58 1.33 -6.91
N THR A 114 -3.88 1.14 -7.15
CA THR A 114 -4.44 -0.08 -7.76
C THR A 114 -3.93 -0.28 -9.18
N LEU A 115 -3.95 0.78 -9.98
CA LEU A 115 -3.40 0.79 -11.34
C LEU A 115 -1.90 0.45 -11.33
N LEU A 116 -1.12 1.14 -10.50
CA LEU A 116 0.33 0.96 -10.43
C LEU A 116 0.70 -0.46 -9.99
N ARG A 117 -0.04 -1.04 -9.04
CA ARG A 117 0.15 -2.43 -8.59
C ARG A 117 0.02 -3.40 -9.75
N ASP A 118 -1.04 -3.29 -10.54
CA ASP A 118 -1.26 -4.19 -11.66
C ASP A 118 -0.25 -3.97 -12.79
N VAL A 119 0.15 -2.73 -13.05
CA VAL A 119 1.23 -2.42 -14.01
C VAL A 119 2.54 -3.06 -13.57
N VAL A 120 2.93 -2.93 -12.30
CA VAL A 120 4.13 -3.57 -11.74
C VAL A 120 4.08 -5.08 -11.93
N ARG A 121 2.96 -5.71 -11.58
CA ARG A 121 2.74 -7.15 -11.75
C ARG A 121 2.93 -7.57 -13.21
N GLN A 122 2.35 -6.84 -14.15
CA GLN A 122 2.43 -7.17 -15.57
C GLN A 122 3.81 -6.89 -16.18
N VAL A 123 4.52 -5.86 -15.71
CA VAL A 123 5.91 -5.60 -16.10
C VAL A 123 6.82 -6.71 -15.58
N SER A 124 6.64 -7.12 -14.34
CA SER A 124 7.41 -8.19 -13.71
C SER A 124 7.19 -9.55 -14.38
N ASN A 125 5.94 -9.92 -14.64
CA ASN A 125 5.62 -11.22 -15.22
C ASN A 125 5.84 -11.27 -16.75
N GLY A 126 5.88 -10.12 -17.40
CA GLY A 126 5.80 -9.99 -18.84
C GLY A 126 4.36 -9.86 -19.34
N ASN A 127 4.21 -9.25 -20.48
CA ASN A 127 2.94 -9.01 -21.13
C ASN A 127 3.10 -9.02 -22.67
N ARG A 128 2.03 -8.78 -23.40
CA ARG A 128 2.06 -8.79 -24.88
C ARG A 128 2.98 -7.75 -25.53
N TYR A 129 3.46 -6.77 -24.78
CA TYR A 129 4.32 -5.69 -25.28
C TYR A 129 5.81 -5.90 -24.96
N GLY A 130 6.13 -6.78 -24.02
CA GLY A 130 7.51 -7.07 -23.66
C GLY A 130 7.68 -8.26 -22.71
N PRO A 131 8.90 -8.79 -22.61
CA PRO A 131 9.21 -9.84 -21.66
C PRO A 131 9.11 -9.36 -20.20
N GLY A 132 9.06 -10.31 -19.28
CA GLY A 132 9.11 -9.98 -17.85
C GLY A 132 10.45 -9.41 -17.43
N LEU A 133 10.40 -8.34 -16.65
CA LEU A 133 11.57 -7.59 -16.18
C LEU A 133 11.79 -7.80 -14.69
N GLN A 134 13.06 -7.83 -14.27
CA GLN A 134 13.42 -7.69 -12.87
C GLN A 134 12.99 -6.30 -12.39
N THR A 135 12.09 -6.25 -11.44
CA THR A 135 11.44 -5.02 -10.99
C THR A 135 11.79 -4.74 -9.54
N ALA A 136 12.09 -3.50 -9.22
CA ALA A 136 12.28 -3.03 -7.85
C ALA A 136 11.22 -2.00 -7.48
N VAL A 137 10.59 -2.18 -6.33
CA VAL A 137 9.56 -1.28 -5.81
C VAL A 137 10.03 -0.68 -4.49
N VAL A 138 9.97 0.65 -4.36
CA VAL A 138 10.14 1.34 -3.09
C VAL A 138 8.77 1.82 -2.64
N ASP A 139 8.22 1.17 -1.63
CA ASP A 139 6.88 1.39 -1.11
C ASP A 139 6.93 2.10 0.24
N GLU A 140 7.06 3.42 0.21
CA GLU A 140 7.25 4.24 1.42
C GLU A 140 6.09 4.14 2.42
N ARG A 141 4.88 3.82 1.95
CA ARG A 141 3.68 3.78 2.77
C ARG A 141 3.07 2.38 2.90
N SER A 142 3.76 1.37 2.40
CA SER A 142 3.21 0.00 2.37
C SER A 142 1.83 -0.09 1.70
N GLU A 143 1.64 0.67 0.61
CA GLU A 143 0.35 0.74 -0.10
C GLU A 143 0.33 -0.11 -1.36
N LEU A 144 1.48 -0.32 -2.02
CA LEU A 144 1.59 -1.14 -3.22
C LEU A 144 1.63 -2.62 -2.88
N GLY A 145 2.60 -3.01 -2.07
CA GLY A 145 2.78 -4.38 -1.64
C GLY A 145 1.84 -4.79 -0.52
N ALA A 146 1.29 -3.81 0.23
CA ALA A 146 0.52 -4.06 1.45
C ALA A 146 1.27 -5.05 2.36
N CYS A 147 2.54 -4.79 2.60
CA CYS A 147 3.45 -5.73 3.23
C CYS A 147 3.03 -6.06 4.66
N PHE A 148 3.13 -7.34 5.00
CA PHE A 148 3.04 -7.83 6.35
C PHE A 148 4.38 -8.43 6.76
N LYS A 149 5.02 -7.86 7.78
CA LYS A 149 6.37 -8.25 8.21
C LYS A 149 7.40 -8.27 7.08
N GLY A 150 7.36 -7.25 6.22
CA GLY A 150 8.26 -7.10 5.08
C GLY A 150 7.94 -7.99 3.88
N VAL A 151 6.91 -8.82 3.95
CA VAL A 151 6.48 -9.70 2.86
C VAL A 151 5.27 -9.08 2.14
N PRO A 152 5.36 -8.82 0.83
CA PRO A 152 4.22 -8.35 0.05
C PRO A 152 3.04 -9.31 0.14
N GLN A 153 1.85 -8.78 0.38
CA GLN A 153 0.61 -9.54 0.44
C GLN A 153 -0.19 -9.42 -0.85
N CYS A 154 0.11 -8.40 -1.64
CA CYS A 154 -0.45 -8.22 -2.97
C CYS A 154 0.48 -8.81 -4.03
N ASP A 155 -0.10 -9.33 -5.11
CA ASP A 155 0.66 -9.85 -6.25
C ASP A 155 1.30 -8.69 -7.05
N LEU A 156 2.60 -8.57 -6.94
CA LEU A 156 3.43 -7.63 -7.68
C LEU A 156 4.22 -8.29 -8.81
N GLY A 157 4.03 -9.59 -9.02
CA GLY A 157 4.73 -10.38 -10.02
C GLY A 157 6.00 -11.07 -9.50
N MET A 158 6.37 -12.15 -10.17
CA MET A 158 7.42 -13.08 -9.71
C MET A 158 8.84 -12.50 -9.66
N ARG A 159 9.09 -11.41 -10.40
CA ARG A 159 10.41 -10.77 -10.52
C ARG A 159 10.46 -9.42 -9.83
N THR A 160 9.64 -9.24 -8.78
CA THR A 160 9.55 -7.95 -8.07
C THR A 160 10.13 -8.07 -6.67
N ASP A 161 11.12 -7.25 -6.40
CA ASP A 161 11.66 -7.02 -5.07
C ASP A 161 11.02 -5.77 -4.48
N VAL A 162 10.63 -5.81 -3.20
CA VAL A 162 9.95 -4.70 -2.53
C VAL A 162 10.77 -4.22 -1.34
N MET A 163 11.05 -2.92 -1.30
CA MET A 163 11.56 -2.25 -0.11
C MET A 163 10.43 -1.47 0.55
N ASP A 164 9.95 -2.02 1.64
CA ASP A 164 8.78 -1.55 2.38
C ASP A 164 9.15 -0.51 3.44
N GLY A 165 8.28 0.50 3.64
CA GLY A 165 8.45 1.51 4.69
C GLY A 165 9.67 2.43 4.54
N CYS A 166 10.33 2.45 3.37
CA CYS A 166 11.56 3.18 3.14
C CYS A 166 11.31 4.51 2.41
N PRO A 167 11.93 5.62 2.84
CA PRO A 167 11.92 6.86 2.08
C PRO A 167 12.40 6.64 0.64
N LYS A 168 11.66 7.16 -0.34
CA LYS A 168 11.84 6.84 -1.78
C LYS A 168 13.25 7.04 -2.29
N ALA A 169 13.84 8.21 -2.01
CA ALA A 169 15.18 8.53 -2.51
C ALA A 169 16.25 7.56 -1.96
N LEU A 170 16.14 7.21 -0.68
CA LEU A 170 17.04 6.25 -0.04
C LEU A 170 16.82 4.85 -0.60
N GLY A 171 15.56 4.40 -0.65
CA GLY A 171 15.19 3.08 -1.15
C GLY A 171 15.62 2.86 -2.60
N MET A 172 15.45 3.86 -3.48
CA MET A 172 15.87 3.77 -4.87
C MET A 172 17.38 3.51 -4.99
N VAL A 173 18.19 4.27 -4.28
CA VAL A 173 19.67 4.08 -4.30
C VAL A 173 20.04 2.68 -3.80
N MET A 174 19.41 2.23 -2.73
CA MET A 174 19.67 0.90 -2.15
C MET A 174 19.25 -0.21 -3.11
N MET A 175 18.05 -0.15 -3.68
CA MET A 175 17.53 -1.18 -4.58
C MET A 175 18.34 -1.28 -5.87
N ILE A 176 18.73 -0.16 -6.46
CA ILE A 176 19.59 -0.15 -7.66
C ILE A 176 20.93 -0.84 -7.38
N ARG A 177 21.53 -0.59 -6.21
CA ARG A 177 22.83 -1.17 -5.85
C ARG A 177 22.76 -2.65 -5.48
N SER A 178 21.69 -3.08 -4.82
CA SER A 178 21.60 -4.43 -4.23
C SER A 178 20.83 -5.42 -5.10
N MET A 179 19.80 -4.99 -5.81
CA MET A 179 18.91 -5.88 -6.57
C MET A 179 19.10 -5.79 -8.08
N ALA A 180 19.90 -4.83 -8.57
CA ALA A 180 20.20 -4.65 -9.99
C ALA A 180 18.97 -4.81 -10.92
N PRO A 181 17.87 -4.07 -10.68
CA PRO A 181 16.63 -4.27 -11.43
C PRO A 181 16.86 -4.00 -12.92
N GLY A 182 16.35 -4.89 -13.76
CA GLY A 182 16.19 -4.70 -15.21
C GLY A 182 17.44 -4.57 -16.07
N GLY A 183 18.64 -4.81 -15.57
CA GLY A 183 19.87 -4.47 -16.29
C GLY A 183 20.09 -2.94 -16.34
N SER A 184 21.13 -2.49 -17.03
CA SER A 184 21.60 -1.08 -16.97
C SER A 184 20.62 -0.02 -17.46
N ASP A 185 19.51 -0.40 -18.08
CA ASP A 185 18.61 0.52 -18.78
C ASP A 185 17.16 0.53 -18.29
N HIS A 186 16.85 -0.12 -17.15
CA HIS A 186 15.47 -0.24 -16.67
C HIS A 186 15.28 0.31 -15.27
N PHE A 187 14.19 1.03 -15.07
CA PHE A 187 13.94 1.85 -13.90
C PHE A 187 12.99 1.20 -12.91
N GLY A 188 13.27 1.42 -11.62
CA GLY A 188 12.34 1.09 -10.56
C GLY A 188 11.06 1.93 -10.64
N CYS A 189 9.93 1.32 -10.33
CA CYS A 189 8.65 2.01 -10.21
C CYS A 189 8.58 2.66 -8.82
N TYR A 190 8.31 3.96 -8.75
CA TYR A 190 8.05 4.62 -7.48
C TYR A 190 6.78 5.47 -7.53
N GLN A 191 6.06 5.49 -6.43
CA GLN A 191 4.88 6.29 -6.25
C GLN A 191 5.21 7.56 -5.48
N LYS A 192 5.01 8.73 -6.10
CA LYS A 192 4.98 10.00 -5.38
C LYS A 192 3.53 10.35 -5.07
N LEU A 193 3.11 10.16 -3.84
CA LEU A 193 1.88 10.75 -3.33
C LEU A 193 2.18 12.19 -2.93
N ASN A 194 1.85 13.16 -3.77
CA ASN A 194 1.64 14.50 -3.29
C ASN A 194 0.27 14.50 -2.60
N ALA A 195 0.25 14.55 -1.28
CA ALA A 195 -0.85 15.17 -0.59
C ALA A 195 -0.82 16.64 -1.01
N ALA A 196 -1.63 17.02 -1.98
CA ALA A 196 -2.01 18.41 -2.15
C ALA A 196 -2.73 18.77 -0.86
N SER A 197 -2.09 19.55 0.00
CA SER A 197 -2.79 20.29 1.04
C SER A 197 -3.88 21.07 0.32
N GLU A 198 -5.09 20.99 0.82
CA GLU A 198 -6.28 21.69 0.35
C GLU A 198 -6.12 23.21 0.49
N THR A 199 -5.25 23.85 -0.26
CA THR A 199 -5.24 25.32 -0.32
C THR A 199 -4.50 25.82 -1.54
N THR A 200 -4.87 25.42 -2.74
CA THR A 200 -4.57 26.26 -3.91
C THR A 200 -5.68 26.08 -4.94
N PRO A 201 -6.45 27.13 -5.25
CA PRO A 201 -7.38 27.07 -6.34
C PRO A 201 -6.62 26.96 -7.64
N TYR A 202 -6.95 25.94 -8.43
CA TYR A 202 -6.49 25.83 -9.81
C TYR A 202 -6.96 27.05 -10.58
N GLN A 203 -6.06 27.96 -10.91
CA GLN A 203 -6.28 28.87 -12.02
C GLN A 203 -6.10 28.07 -13.32
N ARG A 204 -7.18 27.94 -14.08
CA ARG A 204 -7.11 27.48 -15.47
C ARG A 204 -6.41 28.58 -16.28
N ILE A 205 -5.36 28.23 -16.97
CA ILE A 205 -4.88 28.95 -18.14
C ILE A 205 -5.48 28.30 -19.36
#